data_9adb040d19d3bb59ad0bf571e853befe
#
_entry.id   9adb040d19d3bb59ad0bf571e853befe
#
_cell.length_a   1.000
_cell.length_b   1.000
_cell.length_c   1.000
_cell.angle_alpha   90.00
_cell.angle_beta   90.00
_cell.angle_gamma   90.00
#
_symmetry.space_group_name_H-M   'P 1'
#
loop_
_entity.id
_entity.type
_entity.pdbx_description
1 polymer ?
#
loop_
_entity_poly.entity_id
_entity_poly.type
_entity_poly.pdbx_seq_one_letter_code
_entity_poly.pdbx_strand_id
1 'polypeptide(L)'
;MKVKNLYILLFILVTSNLSAKDTVGKTADSYEVTPNGQFHYEMPISVASGTGGMSPQLSIVYDSSKGDGLSGRSFDLSGISLISRVPRNLYRDGKADIIHFDESDRFMLDGARLTIVNETAEYREYRTENNSFSKIIAEGNKANPSKFTVYTKDGLTREYINAKNLSGRNSNNLFWLETKVTDTKGNYYRISYNSDCENNEFLPERITYTANDKAGLSPYASILITYKTCCSPCAFISGQKVKKSHVINRIDCKYGEQLVRRYDIDYTIANNEHLVRSIKESTANDRKRPTSFSWNNNEWNGTTNLGATTYTNATLATAVTGDFNGDGKTDMLVRPDYSDRLDFQILLSDGKSFTKAYEGNFLTPEEEHKRRYITSVVSGDFNGDGYDDIVVERGSHPFYMIDLYLSDVDDAGNYSLKYEKGIVPALESKHSIYATDINCDGAADLIVRGGY
;
A
#
# COMPACT_ATOMS: atom_id res chain seq x y z
N MET A 1 52.04 -74.95 26.98
CA MET A 1 51.61 -73.74 27.68
C MET A 1 51.17 -72.71 26.67
N LYS A 2 49.85 -72.56 26.45
CA LYS A 2 49.32 -71.65 25.44
C LYS A 2 48.93 -70.31 26.13
N VAL A 3 49.62 -69.23 25.75
CA VAL A 3 49.27 -67.89 26.23
C VAL A 3 48.10 -67.37 25.40
N LYS A 4 47.01 -67.05 26.07
CA LYS A 4 45.84 -66.40 25.45
C LYS A 4 46.04 -64.89 25.51
N ASN A 5 46.13 -64.27 24.35
CA ASN A 5 46.12 -62.80 24.21
C ASN A 5 44.72 -62.30 24.49
N LEU A 6 44.60 -61.46 25.54
CA LEU A 6 43.40 -60.71 25.89
C LEU A 6 43.42 -59.36 25.19
N TYR A 7 42.62 -59.19 24.19
CA TYR A 7 42.40 -57.84 23.56
C TYR A 7 41.38 -57.07 24.40
N ILE A 8 41.84 -56.02 25.06
CA ILE A 8 40.96 -55.04 25.71
C ILE A 8 40.52 -54.04 24.64
N LEU A 9 39.26 -54.11 24.23
CA LEU A 9 38.66 -53.14 23.32
C LEU A 9 38.24 -51.91 24.17
N LEU A 10 39.05 -50.80 24.07
CA LEU A 10 38.73 -49.53 24.73
C LEU A 10 37.67 -48.81 23.90
N PHE A 11 36.41 -48.87 24.34
CA PHE A 11 35.35 -48.04 23.79
C PHE A 11 35.50 -46.59 24.31
N ILE A 12 36.03 -45.69 23.52
CA ILE A 12 36.00 -44.26 23.79
C ILE A 12 34.58 -43.78 23.44
N LEU A 13 33.75 -43.62 24.45
CA LEU A 13 32.44 -42.96 24.32
C LEU A 13 32.71 -41.45 24.13
N VAL A 14 32.76 -40.95 22.88
CA VAL A 14 32.71 -39.53 22.59
C VAL A 14 31.25 -39.10 22.82
N THR A 15 30.95 -38.64 24.01
CA THR A 15 29.73 -37.91 24.29
C THR A 15 29.86 -36.53 23.65
N SER A 16 29.44 -36.41 22.39
CA SER A 16 29.14 -35.09 21.84
C SER A 16 27.97 -34.53 22.62
N ASN A 17 28.20 -33.61 23.51
CA ASN A 17 27.19 -32.75 24.08
C ASN A 17 26.59 -31.89 22.96
N LEU A 18 25.72 -32.49 22.15
CA LEU A 18 24.73 -31.76 21.37
C LEU A 18 23.73 -31.20 22.36
N SER A 19 24.06 -30.05 22.97
CA SER A 19 23.08 -29.22 23.66
C SER A 19 22.09 -28.75 22.60
N ALA A 20 21.06 -29.54 22.37
CA ALA A 20 19.86 -29.05 21.72
C ALA A 20 19.35 -27.93 22.63
N LYS A 21 19.53 -26.69 22.23
CA LYS A 21 18.89 -25.55 22.90
C LYS A 21 17.38 -25.83 22.85
N ASP A 22 16.79 -26.13 23.99
CA ASP A 22 15.36 -26.43 24.09
C ASP A 22 14.58 -25.24 23.56
N THR A 23 13.75 -25.51 22.57
CA THR A 23 12.80 -24.51 22.06
C THR A 23 11.65 -24.39 23.05
N VAL A 24 11.60 -23.28 23.79
CA VAL A 24 10.60 -23.03 24.81
C VAL A 24 9.40 -22.30 24.20
N GLY A 25 8.32 -23.05 23.97
CA GLY A 25 7.01 -22.47 23.63
C GLY A 25 6.92 -21.82 22.24
N LYS A 26 5.82 -21.11 22.00
CA LYS A 26 5.47 -20.35 20.81
C LYS A 26 5.45 -18.85 21.13
N THR A 27 5.83 -17.99 20.20
CA THR A 27 5.60 -16.54 20.31
C THR A 27 4.10 -16.27 20.31
N ALA A 28 3.66 -15.37 21.17
CA ALA A 28 2.25 -14.95 21.20
C ALA A 28 1.92 -14.21 19.89
N ASP A 29 0.86 -14.64 19.25
CA ASP A 29 0.34 -14.05 18.03
C ASP A 29 -1.19 -14.21 17.96
N SER A 30 -1.82 -13.43 17.12
CA SER A 30 -3.25 -13.53 16.82
C SER A 30 -3.48 -13.31 15.33
N TYR A 31 -4.57 -13.82 14.82
CA TYR A 31 -5.01 -13.58 13.44
C TYR A 31 -6.53 -13.60 13.35
N GLU A 32 -7.04 -12.86 12.40
CA GLU A 32 -8.47 -12.81 12.10
C GLU A 32 -8.72 -12.55 10.62
N VAL A 33 -9.93 -12.86 10.16
CA VAL A 33 -10.44 -12.38 8.89
C VAL A 33 -11.46 -11.29 9.19
N THR A 34 -11.18 -10.07 8.70
CA THR A 34 -12.08 -8.94 8.92
C THR A 34 -13.42 -9.12 8.20
N PRO A 35 -14.49 -8.38 8.57
CA PRO A 35 -15.77 -8.44 7.87
C PRO A 35 -15.68 -8.16 6.35
N ASN A 36 -14.65 -7.44 5.92
CA ASN A 36 -14.38 -7.16 4.50
C ASN A 36 -13.55 -8.24 3.79
N GLY A 37 -13.34 -9.41 4.44
CA GLY A 37 -12.59 -10.53 3.87
C GLY A 37 -11.05 -10.38 3.91
N GLN A 38 -10.52 -9.35 4.56
CA GLN A 38 -9.09 -9.14 4.68
C GLN A 38 -8.51 -10.04 5.79
N PHE A 39 -7.38 -10.69 5.52
CA PHE A 39 -6.64 -11.42 6.54
C PHE A 39 -5.73 -10.47 7.30
N HIS A 40 -5.89 -10.42 8.61
CA HIS A 40 -5.07 -9.67 9.54
C HIS A 40 -4.32 -10.61 10.48
N TYR A 41 -3.03 -10.34 10.71
CA TYR A 41 -2.18 -11.07 11.65
C TYR A 41 -1.40 -10.07 12.50
N GLU A 42 -1.26 -10.35 13.81
CA GLU A 42 -0.55 -9.52 14.73
C GLU A 42 0.36 -10.34 15.66
N MET A 43 1.62 -9.91 15.78
CA MET A 43 2.60 -10.43 16.72
C MET A 43 3.10 -9.30 17.62
N PRO A 44 2.62 -9.19 18.87
CA PRO A 44 3.08 -8.18 19.82
C PRO A 44 4.57 -8.32 20.15
N ILE A 45 5.28 -7.21 20.18
CA ILE A 45 6.68 -7.13 20.62
C ILE A 45 6.71 -6.99 22.15
N SER A 46 7.13 -8.03 22.84
CA SER A 46 7.26 -8.00 24.31
C SER A 46 8.46 -7.17 24.73
N VAL A 47 8.20 -6.09 25.44
CA VAL A 47 9.22 -5.16 25.96
C VAL A 47 9.29 -5.23 27.48
N ALA A 48 10.39 -4.75 28.09
CA ALA A 48 10.46 -4.59 29.53
C ALA A 48 9.43 -3.55 30.00
N SER A 49 8.90 -3.71 31.21
CA SER A 49 7.95 -2.77 31.78
C SER A 49 8.53 -1.37 31.91
N GLY A 50 7.78 -0.38 31.49
CA GLY A 50 8.17 1.03 31.62
C GLY A 50 7.82 1.62 32.97
N THR A 51 8.37 2.79 33.28
CA THR A 51 8.09 3.54 34.50
C THR A 51 6.60 3.89 34.57
N GLY A 52 5.94 3.49 35.65
CA GLY A 52 4.51 3.70 35.83
C GLY A 52 3.61 3.01 34.79
N GLY A 53 4.14 1.98 34.10
CA GLY A 53 3.46 1.26 33.03
C GLY A 53 3.62 1.92 31.64
N MET A 54 4.33 3.05 31.54
CA MET A 54 4.56 3.75 30.28
C MET A 54 5.63 3.02 29.44
N SER A 55 5.22 2.24 28.48
CA SER A 55 6.10 1.51 27.54
C SER A 55 5.56 1.59 26.12
N PRO A 56 6.44 1.55 25.09
CA PRO A 56 5.98 1.46 23.72
C PRO A 56 5.17 0.17 23.48
N GLN A 57 4.06 0.30 22.77
CA GLN A 57 3.21 -0.84 22.35
C GLN A 57 3.46 -1.08 20.86
N LEU A 58 4.32 -2.03 20.53
CA LEU A 58 4.69 -2.35 19.17
C LEU A 58 4.21 -3.75 18.79
N SER A 59 3.81 -3.93 17.54
CA SER A 59 3.49 -5.24 16.97
C SER A 59 4.02 -5.34 15.54
N ILE A 60 4.45 -6.53 15.13
CA ILE A 60 4.62 -6.86 13.71
C ILE A 60 3.25 -7.27 13.20
N VAL A 61 2.73 -6.57 12.23
CA VAL A 61 1.39 -6.79 11.68
C VAL A 61 1.45 -7.16 10.21
N TYR A 62 0.53 -8.03 9.78
CA TYR A 62 0.25 -8.30 8.37
C TYR A 62 -1.19 -7.92 8.06
N ASP A 63 -1.40 -7.30 6.91
CA ASP A 63 -2.72 -6.99 6.39
C ASP A 63 -2.73 -7.26 4.89
N SER A 64 -3.61 -8.20 4.46
CA SER A 64 -3.65 -8.65 3.07
C SER A 64 -4.04 -7.56 2.06
N SER A 65 -4.66 -6.46 2.51
CA SER A 65 -5.05 -5.32 1.68
C SER A 65 -3.97 -4.25 1.54
N LYS A 66 -2.90 -4.33 2.34
CA LYS A 66 -1.85 -3.31 2.33
C LYS A 66 -0.70 -3.66 1.40
N GLY A 67 -0.06 -2.63 0.86
CA GLY A 67 1.20 -2.75 0.13
C GLY A 67 2.40 -3.01 1.04
N ASP A 68 3.60 -2.73 0.54
CA ASP A 68 4.85 -2.93 1.28
C ASP A 68 4.93 -2.05 2.53
N GLY A 69 5.17 -2.66 3.68
CA GLY A 69 5.47 -1.98 4.94
C GLY A 69 6.96 -2.08 5.32
N LEU A 70 7.30 -1.65 6.54
CA LEU A 70 8.67 -1.73 7.09
C LEU A 70 9.19 -3.18 7.23
N SER A 71 8.30 -4.17 7.25
CA SER A 71 8.64 -5.59 7.35
C SER A 71 8.35 -6.35 6.05
N GLY A 72 8.36 -5.69 4.88
CA GLY A 72 8.17 -6.30 3.56
C GLY A 72 6.71 -6.29 3.09
N ARG A 73 6.39 -7.15 2.13
CA ARG A 73 5.07 -7.19 1.47
C ARG A 73 3.95 -7.42 2.46
N SER A 74 3.03 -6.46 2.56
CA SER A 74 1.87 -6.46 3.46
C SER A 74 2.21 -6.58 4.96
N PHE A 75 3.50 -6.64 5.33
CA PHE A 75 3.97 -6.64 6.71
C PHE A 75 4.50 -5.27 7.13
N ASP A 76 4.11 -4.82 8.31
CA ASP A 76 4.54 -3.54 8.86
C ASP A 76 4.83 -3.63 10.37
N LEU A 77 5.45 -2.58 10.92
CA LEU A 77 5.60 -2.35 12.35
C LEU A 77 4.51 -1.38 12.81
N SER A 78 3.57 -1.84 13.60
CA SER A 78 2.53 -0.99 14.21
C SER A 78 2.96 -0.42 15.57
N GLY A 79 2.24 0.61 16.03
CA GLY A 79 2.48 1.25 17.34
C GLY A 79 3.31 2.53 17.28
N ILE A 80 3.76 2.95 16.10
CA ILE A 80 4.38 4.25 15.83
C ILE A 80 3.43 5.06 14.96
N SER A 81 3.07 6.23 15.42
CA SER A 81 2.08 7.09 14.78
C SER A 81 2.73 8.06 13.80
N LEU A 82 1.97 8.48 12.79
CA LEU A 82 2.43 9.34 11.71
C LEU A 82 1.37 10.38 11.34
N ILE A 83 1.78 11.62 11.14
CA ILE A 83 0.96 12.62 10.45
C ILE A 83 1.49 12.78 9.03
N SER A 84 0.60 12.67 8.05
CA SER A 84 0.90 12.84 6.63
C SER A 84 0.13 13.99 6.03
N ARG A 85 0.72 14.66 5.04
CA ARG A 85 0.06 15.62 4.19
C ARG A 85 -0.69 14.88 3.09
N VAL A 86 -1.90 15.33 2.80
CA VAL A 86 -2.76 14.73 1.77
C VAL A 86 -3.42 15.83 0.93
N PRO A 87 -3.82 15.52 -0.30
CA PRO A 87 -4.52 16.47 -1.16
C PRO A 87 -5.96 16.72 -0.67
N ARG A 88 -6.62 17.68 -1.29
CA ARG A 88 -8.07 17.84 -1.22
C ARG A 88 -8.75 16.71 -1.97
N ASN A 89 -9.96 16.34 -1.58
CA ASN A 89 -10.80 15.43 -2.31
C ASN A 89 -12.17 16.04 -2.62
N LEU A 90 -12.81 15.53 -3.67
CA LEU A 90 -14.07 16.08 -4.16
C LEU A 90 -15.18 16.01 -3.10
N TYR A 91 -15.31 14.87 -2.44
CA TYR A 91 -16.38 14.63 -1.47
C TYR A 91 -16.37 15.60 -0.28
N ARG A 92 -15.17 15.95 0.24
CA ARG A 92 -15.04 16.76 1.45
C ARG A 92 -14.70 18.21 1.20
N ASP A 93 -13.96 18.48 0.13
CA ASP A 93 -13.42 19.81 -0.16
C ASP A 93 -14.11 20.46 -1.38
N GLY A 94 -15.04 19.74 -2.05
CA GLY A 94 -15.72 20.19 -3.26
C GLY A 94 -14.80 20.31 -4.47
N LYS A 95 -13.54 19.85 -4.34
CA LYS A 95 -12.53 19.89 -5.38
C LYS A 95 -11.48 18.80 -5.14
N ALA A 96 -11.23 17.96 -6.14
CA ALA A 96 -10.06 17.10 -6.18
C ALA A 96 -8.83 17.94 -6.59
N ASP A 97 -7.67 17.64 -6.00
CA ASP A 97 -6.45 18.40 -6.24
C ASP A 97 -5.19 17.59 -5.88
N ILE A 98 -4.03 18.05 -6.33
CA ILE A 98 -2.73 17.53 -5.88
C ILE A 98 -2.29 18.21 -4.58
N ILE A 99 -1.20 17.74 -3.98
CA ILE A 99 -0.54 18.43 -2.86
C ILE A 99 0.23 19.63 -3.42
N HIS A 100 -0.05 20.84 -2.92
CA HIS A 100 0.58 22.10 -3.32
C HIS A 100 1.68 22.57 -2.36
N PHE A 101 1.82 21.95 -1.19
CA PHE A 101 2.70 22.36 -0.09
C PHE A 101 2.36 23.75 0.48
N ASP A 102 1.09 24.11 0.41
CA ASP A 102 0.51 25.36 0.92
C ASP A 102 -0.65 25.12 1.89
N GLU A 103 -1.39 26.19 2.24
CA GLU A 103 -2.51 26.11 3.19
C GLU A 103 -3.75 25.42 2.63
N SER A 104 -3.78 25.14 1.34
CA SER A 104 -4.88 24.42 0.70
C SER A 104 -4.86 22.92 0.99
N ASP A 105 -3.69 22.39 1.34
CA ASP A 105 -3.50 20.97 1.64
C ASP A 105 -4.21 20.54 2.93
N ARG A 106 -4.34 19.25 3.13
CA ARG A 106 -4.95 18.63 4.30
C ARG A 106 -3.94 17.74 5.00
N PHE A 107 -4.30 17.31 6.21
CA PHE A 107 -3.48 16.41 7.00
C PHE A 107 -4.29 15.19 7.44
N MET A 108 -3.60 14.07 7.64
CA MET A 108 -4.13 12.85 8.24
C MET A 108 -3.25 12.42 9.41
N LEU A 109 -3.86 11.94 10.49
CA LEU A 109 -3.22 11.25 11.61
C LEU A 109 -3.57 9.77 11.49
N ASP A 110 -2.58 8.92 11.25
CA ASP A 110 -2.77 7.46 11.11
C ASP A 110 -3.90 7.07 10.16
N GLY A 111 -4.03 7.76 9.03
CA GLY A 111 -5.09 7.57 8.04
C GLY A 111 -6.41 8.27 8.34
N ALA A 112 -6.59 8.85 9.54
CA ALA A 112 -7.77 9.64 9.88
C ALA A 112 -7.59 11.11 9.46
N ARG A 113 -8.47 11.60 8.59
CA ARG A 113 -8.43 12.99 8.12
C ARG A 113 -8.61 13.99 9.25
N LEU A 114 -7.85 15.10 9.20
CA LEU A 114 -7.90 16.18 10.18
C LEU A 114 -8.77 17.34 9.68
N THR A 115 -9.69 17.79 10.54
CA THR A 115 -10.57 18.93 10.29
C THR A 115 -10.19 20.07 11.22
N ILE A 116 -10.06 21.31 10.69
CA ILE A 116 -9.78 22.51 11.46
C ILE A 116 -11.02 22.86 12.29
N VAL A 117 -10.85 23.04 13.61
CA VAL A 117 -11.92 23.45 14.53
C VAL A 117 -11.68 24.82 15.16
N ASN A 118 -10.41 25.27 15.21
CA ASN A 118 -10.03 26.59 15.67
C ASN A 118 -8.72 27.05 15.03
N GLU A 119 -8.57 28.34 14.82
CA GLU A 119 -7.37 28.92 14.24
C GLU A 119 -7.04 30.26 14.91
N THR A 120 -5.78 30.44 15.26
CA THR A 120 -5.20 31.69 15.77
C THR A 120 -4.04 32.14 14.91
N ALA A 121 -3.37 33.23 15.27
CA ALA A 121 -2.14 33.66 14.61
C ALA A 121 -0.99 32.66 14.83
N GLU A 122 -0.99 31.94 15.97
CA GLU A 122 0.13 31.12 16.44
C GLU A 122 -0.05 29.64 16.14
N TYR A 123 -1.29 29.12 16.09
CA TYR A 123 -1.55 27.71 15.88
C TYR A 123 -2.89 27.46 15.18
N ARG A 124 -3.03 26.22 14.64
CA ARG A 124 -4.31 25.62 14.23
C ARG A 124 -4.64 24.45 15.13
N GLU A 125 -5.90 24.39 15.56
CA GLU A 125 -6.44 23.22 16.27
C GLU A 125 -7.25 22.37 15.31
N TYR A 126 -6.97 21.06 15.37
CA TYR A 126 -7.64 20.06 14.56
C TYR A 126 -8.33 19.01 15.43
N ARG A 127 -9.31 18.33 14.83
CA ARG A 127 -9.90 17.08 15.30
C ARG A 127 -9.83 16.06 14.16
N THR A 128 -9.83 14.79 14.51
CA THR A 128 -10.05 13.73 13.51
C THR A 128 -11.49 13.78 13.04
N GLU A 129 -11.72 13.54 11.76
CA GLU A 129 -13.05 13.55 11.15
C GLU A 129 -13.99 12.56 11.84
N ASN A 130 -13.59 11.30 11.99
CA ASN A 130 -14.22 10.37 12.90
C ASN A 130 -13.67 10.67 14.29
N ASN A 131 -14.48 11.32 15.14
CA ASN A 131 -14.03 11.89 16.40
C ASN A 131 -13.37 10.85 17.32
N SER A 132 -12.05 10.90 17.43
CA SER A 132 -11.23 10.09 18.35
C SER A 132 -11.14 10.70 19.75
N PHE A 133 -11.80 11.84 19.98
CA PHE A 133 -11.68 12.67 21.21
C PHE A 133 -10.25 13.19 21.45
N SER A 134 -9.43 13.23 20.41
CA SER A 134 -8.08 13.79 20.49
C SER A 134 -8.10 15.27 20.12
N LYS A 135 -7.33 16.09 20.86
CA LYS A 135 -7.05 17.49 20.53
C LYS A 135 -5.69 17.54 19.82
N ILE A 136 -5.63 18.14 18.64
CA ILE A 136 -4.43 18.18 17.80
C ILE A 136 -4.09 19.65 17.55
N ILE A 137 -2.88 20.06 17.92
CA ILE A 137 -2.38 21.44 17.74
C ILE A 137 -1.23 21.40 16.75
N ALA A 138 -1.34 22.18 15.67
CA ALA A 138 -0.27 22.45 14.73
C ALA A 138 0.34 23.83 15.00
N GLU A 139 1.64 23.88 15.22
CA GLU A 139 2.40 25.09 15.58
C GLU A 139 3.29 25.55 14.44
N GLY A 140 3.51 26.85 14.33
CA GLY A 140 4.38 27.46 13.34
C GLY A 140 3.66 27.88 12.08
N ASN A 141 4.31 27.74 10.93
CA ASN A 141 3.74 28.15 9.63
C ASN A 141 2.53 27.29 9.27
N LYS A 142 1.42 27.91 8.92
CA LYS A 142 0.13 27.23 8.66
C LYS A 142 0.20 26.28 7.46
N ALA A 143 0.93 26.68 6.42
CA ALA A 143 1.17 25.82 5.26
C ALA A 143 2.12 24.65 5.60
N ASN A 144 3.11 24.91 6.46
CA ASN A 144 4.15 23.93 6.82
C ASN A 144 4.42 23.97 8.32
N PRO A 145 3.54 23.36 9.14
CA PRO A 145 3.74 23.31 10.58
C PRO A 145 5.10 22.71 10.95
N SER A 146 5.77 23.33 11.93
CA SER A 146 7.03 22.82 12.44
C SER A 146 6.82 21.60 13.36
N LYS A 147 5.69 21.59 14.06
CA LYS A 147 5.33 20.57 15.05
C LYS A 147 3.83 20.35 15.09
N PHE A 148 3.43 19.10 15.37
CA PHE A 148 2.09 18.77 15.88
C PHE A 148 2.19 18.21 17.28
N THR A 149 1.20 18.57 18.13
CA THR A 149 1.02 17.99 19.47
C THR A 149 -0.37 17.40 19.53
N VAL A 150 -0.47 16.11 19.82
CA VAL A 150 -1.74 15.36 19.93
C VAL A 150 -1.97 15.01 21.39
N TYR A 151 -3.09 15.47 21.94
CA TYR A 151 -3.57 15.12 23.27
C TYR A 151 -4.69 14.09 23.13
N THR A 152 -4.47 12.88 23.61
CA THR A 152 -5.40 11.77 23.47
C THR A 152 -6.33 11.64 24.68
N LYS A 153 -7.47 10.97 24.51
CA LYS A 153 -8.47 10.80 25.58
C LYS A 153 -7.97 10.00 26.80
N ASP A 154 -6.97 9.16 26.60
CA ASP A 154 -6.29 8.37 27.64
C ASP A 154 -5.19 9.15 28.38
N GLY A 155 -5.05 10.45 28.08
CA GLY A 155 -4.14 11.37 28.76
C GLY A 155 -2.72 11.37 28.22
N LEU A 156 -2.45 10.71 27.09
CA LEU A 156 -1.13 10.79 26.48
C LEU A 156 -0.98 12.10 25.69
N THR A 157 0.23 12.63 25.71
CA THR A 157 0.67 13.72 24.85
C THR A 157 1.69 13.17 23.86
N ARG A 158 1.38 13.25 22.55
CA ARG A 158 2.24 12.78 21.45
C ARG A 158 2.80 13.98 20.68
N GLU A 159 4.08 14.02 20.46
CA GLU A 159 4.79 15.09 19.75
C GLU A 159 5.30 14.59 18.41
N TYR A 160 4.95 15.33 17.35
CA TYR A 160 5.36 15.02 15.99
C TYR A 160 6.17 16.18 15.44
N ILE A 161 7.35 15.88 14.92
CA ILE A 161 8.25 16.86 14.33
C ILE A 161 8.27 16.64 12.82
N ASN A 162 8.29 17.74 12.08
CA ASN A 162 8.43 17.70 10.65
C ASN A 162 9.68 16.89 10.26
N ALA A 163 9.51 15.93 9.37
CA ALA A 163 10.59 15.04 8.93
C ALA A 163 11.79 15.81 8.35
N LYS A 164 11.55 16.95 7.70
CA LYS A 164 12.59 17.87 7.24
C LYS A 164 13.51 18.35 8.37
N ASN A 165 12.94 18.68 9.53
CA ASN A 165 13.69 19.20 10.67
C ASN A 165 14.59 18.13 11.31
N LEU A 166 14.24 16.86 11.16
CA LEU A 166 15.05 15.74 11.65
C LEU A 166 16.25 15.45 10.74
N SER A 167 16.15 15.76 9.46
CA SER A 167 17.16 15.42 8.45
C SER A 167 18.12 16.56 8.12
N GLY A 168 17.80 17.81 8.48
CA GLY A 168 18.60 18.98 8.17
C GLY A 168 18.67 19.38 6.69
N ARG A 169 17.92 18.72 5.81
CA ARG A 169 17.91 18.96 4.36
C ARG A 169 16.62 19.61 3.88
N ASN A 170 16.66 20.23 2.69
CA ASN A 170 15.50 20.84 2.02
C ASN A 170 14.61 19.77 1.36
N SER A 171 13.99 18.89 2.13
CA SER A 171 12.91 18.03 1.65
C SER A 171 11.57 18.73 1.83
N ASN A 172 10.61 18.44 0.97
CA ASN A 172 9.26 18.96 1.14
C ASN A 172 8.54 18.24 2.29
N ASN A 173 7.66 18.95 2.96
CA ASN A 173 6.99 18.52 4.18
C ASN A 173 5.81 17.58 3.89
N LEU A 174 6.10 16.31 3.60
CA LEU A 174 5.06 15.29 3.43
C LEU A 174 4.65 14.65 4.77
N PHE A 175 5.62 14.53 5.73
CA PHE A 175 5.42 13.74 6.93
C PHE A 175 5.87 14.47 8.19
N TRP A 176 5.17 14.22 9.31
CA TRP A 176 5.53 14.58 10.68
C TRP A 176 5.63 13.30 11.48
N LEU A 177 6.82 13.02 11.98
CA LEU A 177 7.18 11.78 12.65
C LEU A 177 6.97 11.92 14.16
N GLU A 178 6.38 10.92 14.79
CA GLU A 178 6.24 10.84 16.23
C GLU A 178 7.61 10.72 16.90
N THR A 179 7.98 11.67 17.74
CA THR A 179 9.31 11.71 18.38
C THR A 179 9.26 11.52 19.88
N LYS A 180 8.13 11.81 20.52
CA LYS A 180 7.96 11.67 21.97
C LYS A 180 6.50 11.39 22.31
N VAL A 181 6.31 10.48 23.27
CA VAL A 181 4.99 10.24 23.90
C VAL A 181 5.17 10.33 25.40
N THR A 182 4.31 11.11 26.06
CA THR A 182 4.39 11.41 27.50
C THR A 182 3.03 11.14 28.16
N ASP A 183 3.03 10.49 29.33
CA ASP A 183 1.85 10.29 30.15
C ASP A 183 1.53 11.51 31.06
N THR A 184 0.42 11.47 31.78
CA THR A 184 -0.01 12.54 32.69
C THR A 184 0.93 12.73 33.88
N LYS A 185 1.77 11.74 34.21
CA LYS A 185 2.75 11.79 35.31
C LYS A 185 4.13 12.28 34.85
N GLY A 186 4.30 12.47 33.53
CA GLY A 186 5.55 12.93 32.93
C GLY A 186 6.51 11.80 32.56
N ASN A 187 6.09 10.53 32.66
CA ASN A 187 6.87 9.43 32.10
C ASN A 187 6.77 9.44 30.57
N TYR A 188 7.86 9.16 29.90
CA TYR A 188 7.86 9.22 28.44
C TYR A 188 8.76 8.19 27.78
N TYR A 189 8.50 8.00 26.49
CA TYR A 189 9.47 7.41 25.56
C TYR A 189 9.75 8.38 24.41
N ARG A 190 10.94 8.21 23.80
CA ARG A 190 11.39 8.95 22.61
C ARG A 190 11.72 8.02 21.47
N ILE A 191 11.41 8.42 20.26
CA ILE A 191 11.74 7.70 19.03
C ILE A 191 12.77 8.53 18.27
N SER A 192 13.87 7.89 17.88
CA SER A 192 14.85 8.43 16.93
C SER A 192 14.77 7.68 15.60
N TYR A 193 15.05 8.40 14.54
CA TYR A 193 14.94 7.90 13.17
C TYR A 193 16.27 8.01 12.45
N ASN A 194 16.58 6.96 11.66
CA ASN A 194 17.51 7.07 10.57
C ASN A 194 16.74 7.52 9.32
N SER A 195 17.27 8.47 8.57
CA SER A 195 16.55 9.08 7.45
C SER A 195 17.38 9.06 6.17
N ASP A 196 16.76 8.59 5.09
CA ASP A 196 17.20 8.78 3.72
C ASP A 196 16.36 9.88 3.07
N CYS A 197 16.85 11.11 3.16
CA CYS A 197 16.12 12.29 2.68
C CYS A 197 15.96 12.33 1.17
N GLU A 198 16.82 11.67 0.41
CA GLU A 198 16.72 11.63 -1.06
C GLU A 198 15.54 10.76 -1.51
N ASN A 199 15.18 9.78 -0.68
CA ASN A 199 14.08 8.87 -0.94
C ASN A 199 12.85 9.14 -0.07
N ASN A 200 12.85 10.16 0.79
CA ASN A 200 11.81 10.40 1.80
C ASN A 200 11.52 9.15 2.65
N GLU A 201 12.55 8.36 2.97
CA GLU A 201 12.47 7.20 3.82
C GLU A 201 12.91 7.55 5.24
N PHE A 202 12.06 7.30 6.22
CA PHE A 202 12.32 7.59 7.63
C PHE A 202 12.11 6.31 8.44
N LEU A 203 13.22 5.76 8.94
CA LEU A 203 13.27 4.47 9.60
C LEU A 203 13.38 4.67 11.11
N PRO A 204 12.39 4.25 11.93
CA PRO A 204 12.53 4.25 13.38
C PRO A 204 13.71 3.34 13.78
N GLU A 205 14.76 3.94 14.33
CA GLU A 205 16.00 3.23 14.65
C GLU A 205 16.07 2.82 16.12
N ARG A 206 15.68 3.72 17.02
CA ARG A 206 15.75 3.47 18.46
C ARG A 206 14.58 4.12 19.19
N ILE A 207 14.00 3.36 20.11
CA ILE A 207 13.03 3.89 21.07
C ILE A 207 13.65 3.75 22.46
N THR A 208 13.82 4.88 23.17
CA THR A 208 14.26 4.89 24.56
C THR A 208 13.08 5.21 25.46
N TYR A 209 12.93 4.50 26.57
CA TYR A 209 11.80 4.66 27.47
C TYR A 209 12.20 4.48 28.94
N THR A 210 11.27 4.60 29.87
CA THR A 210 11.48 4.64 31.34
C THR A 210 11.94 5.99 31.88
N ALA A 211 11.96 7.02 31.04
CA ALA A 211 12.42 8.35 31.41
C ALA A 211 11.30 9.20 32.03
N ASN A 212 11.68 10.13 32.92
CA ASN A 212 10.82 11.16 33.48
C ASN A 212 11.66 12.37 33.85
N ASP A 213 11.59 13.44 33.05
CA ASP A 213 12.40 14.64 33.26
C ASP A 213 12.09 15.34 34.60
N LYS A 214 10.81 15.33 35.05
CA LYS A 214 10.39 15.94 36.31
C LYS A 214 10.94 15.20 37.52
N ALA A 215 11.13 13.90 37.41
CA ALA A 215 11.69 13.06 38.48
C ALA A 215 13.20 12.87 38.33
N GLY A 216 13.85 13.49 37.33
CA GLY A 216 15.29 13.33 37.07
C GLY A 216 15.67 11.92 36.60
N LEU A 217 14.73 11.16 36.03
CA LEU A 217 14.96 9.79 35.59
C LEU A 217 15.43 9.75 34.13
N SER A 218 16.65 9.26 33.91
CA SER A 218 17.15 8.97 32.57
C SER A 218 16.59 7.65 32.05
N PRO A 219 16.42 7.49 30.71
CA PRO A 219 15.95 6.24 30.13
C PRO A 219 16.97 5.12 30.32
N TYR A 220 16.53 3.96 30.80
CA TYR A 220 17.36 2.77 30.97
C TYR A 220 16.87 1.56 30.16
N ALA A 221 15.77 1.67 29.48
CA ALA A 221 15.30 0.62 28.57
C ALA A 221 15.22 1.16 27.14
N SER A 222 15.48 0.29 26.17
CA SER A 222 15.47 0.67 24.76
C SER A 222 15.04 -0.47 23.84
N ILE A 223 14.51 -0.08 22.70
CA ILE A 223 14.23 -0.95 21.54
C ILE A 223 15.11 -0.45 20.41
N LEU A 224 15.92 -1.34 19.84
CA LEU A 224 16.78 -1.04 18.70
C LEU A 224 16.26 -1.82 17.49
N ILE A 225 16.01 -1.11 16.40
CA ILE A 225 15.51 -1.68 15.15
C ILE A 225 16.64 -1.57 14.13
N THR A 226 17.01 -2.68 13.53
CA THR A 226 18.02 -2.74 12.47
C THR A 226 17.42 -3.20 11.17
N TYR A 227 17.96 -2.69 10.09
CA TYR A 227 17.43 -2.85 8.75
C TYR A 227 18.40 -3.54 7.83
N LYS A 228 17.87 -4.10 6.76
CA LYS A 228 18.64 -4.55 5.60
C LYS A 228 18.07 -3.92 4.33
N THR A 229 18.92 -3.73 3.33
CA THR A 229 18.53 -3.20 2.04
C THR A 229 17.53 -4.14 1.35
N CYS A 230 16.52 -3.57 0.73
CA CYS A 230 15.55 -4.27 -0.10
C CYS A 230 15.39 -3.58 -1.45
N CYS A 231 14.84 -4.32 -2.40
CA CYS A 231 14.37 -3.78 -3.66
C CYS A 231 12.93 -3.32 -3.48
N SER A 232 12.64 -2.07 -3.73
CA SER A 232 11.27 -1.55 -3.66
C SER A 232 10.99 -0.62 -4.83
N PRO A 233 9.78 -0.65 -5.38
CA PRO A 233 9.39 0.30 -6.39
C PRO A 233 9.48 1.73 -5.84
N CYS A 234 9.73 2.67 -6.73
CA CYS A 234 9.75 4.09 -6.44
C CYS A 234 8.39 4.68 -6.79
N ALA A 235 7.79 5.40 -5.84
CA ALA A 235 6.58 6.18 -6.07
C ALA A 235 6.88 7.68 -6.02
N PHE A 236 6.01 8.49 -6.60
CA PHE A 236 6.09 9.94 -6.53
C PHE A 236 4.78 10.49 -5.98
N ILE A 237 4.87 11.34 -4.97
CA ILE A 237 3.75 12.06 -4.38
C ILE A 237 3.97 13.53 -4.68
N SER A 238 3.16 14.12 -5.53
CA SER A 238 3.28 15.54 -5.98
C SER A 238 4.72 15.93 -6.31
N GLY A 239 5.37 15.12 -7.16
CA GLY A 239 6.76 15.33 -7.58
C GLY A 239 7.83 14.93 -6.57
N GLN A 240 7.45 14.54 -5.37
CA GLN A 240 8.38 14.04 -4.34
C GLN A 240 8.58 12.54 -4.46
N LYS A 241 9.83 12.13 -4.66
CA LYS A 241 10.19 10.70 -4.67
C LYS A 241 9.98 10.11 -3.27
N VAL A 242 9.24 9.02 -3.19
CA VAL A 242 9.08 8.19 -1.99
C VAL A 242 9.50 6.78 -2.35
N LYS A 243 10.52 6.28 -1.70
CA LYS A 243 11.05 4.94 -1.95
C LYS A 243 11.27 4.23 -0.63
N LYS A 244 10.82 2.98 -0.55
CA LYS A 244 11.18 2.08 0.53
C LYS A 244 12.38 1.25 0.06
N SER A 245 13.54 1.46 0.65
CA SER A 245 14.78 0.78 0.28
C SER A 245 15.31 -0.15 1.38
N HIS A 246 14.57 -0.23 2.50
CA HIS A 246 14.95 -1.03 3.65
C HIS A 246 13.77 -1.81 4.22
N VAL A 247 14.05 -3.01 4.75
CA VAL A 247 13.11 -3.79 5.57
C VAL A 247 13.75 -4.12 6.90
N ILE A 248 12.93 -4.28 7.95
CA ILE A 248 13.38 -4.64 9.28
C ILE A 248 14.09 -6.00 9.23
N ASN A 249 15.34 -6.03 9.70
CA ASN A 249 16.10 -7.25 9.84
C ASN A 249 15.97 -7.84 11.25
N ARG A 250 15.95 -6.95 12.26
CA ARG A 250 15.96 -7.36 13.67
C ARG A 250 15.39 -6.26 14.57
N ILE A 251 14.72 -6.68 15.65
CA ILE A 251 14.30 -5.83 16.75
C ILE A 251 14.89 -6.37 18.04
N ASP A 252 15.73 -5.58 18.72
CA ASP A 252 16.35 -5.90 20.01
C ASP A 252 15.71 -5.07 21.12
N CYS A 253 15.09 -5.72 22.11
CA CYS A 253 14.57 -5.08 23.32
C CYS A 253 15.61 -5.24 24.44
N LYS A 254 16.06 -4.12 25.01
CA LYS A 254 17.13 -4.08 26.02
C LYS A 254 16.66 -3.42 27.30
N TYR A 255 17.25 -3.89 28.41
CA TYR A 255 17.21 -3.25 29.72
C TYR A 255 18.63 -2.92 30.11
N GLY A 256 18.99 -1.64 30.16
CA GLY A 256 20.39 -1.22 30.13
C GLY A 256 21.06 -1.75 28.86
N GLU A 257 22.22 -2.40 29.04
CA GLU A 257 22.92 -3.08 27.95
C GLU A 257 22.49 -4.55 27.77
N GLN A 258 21.69 -5.09 28.68
CA GLN A 258 21.26 -6.49 28.65
C GLN A 258 20.15 -6.71 27.63
N LEU A 259 20.35 -7.70 26.73
CA LEU A 259 19.33 -8.15 25.80
C LEU A 259 18.24 -8.93 26.57
N VAL A 260 17.02 -8.40 26.54
CA VAL A 260 15.83 -9.04 27.12
C VAL A 260 15.16 -9.93 26.10
N ARG A 261 14.92 -9.39 24.89
CA ARG A 261 14.31 -10.11 23.77
C ARG A 261 14.86 -9.64 22.44
N ARG A 262 14.83 -10.55 21.49
CA ARG A 262 15.22 -10.32 20.09
C ARG A 262 14.18 -10.94 19.17
N TYR A 263 13.83 -10.22 18.14
CA TYR A 263 13.02 -10.70 17.04
C TYR A 263 13.85 -10.59 15.75
N ASP A 264 14.24 -11.73 15.18
CA ASP A 264 14.91 -11.82 13.88
C ASP A 264 13.86 -12.10 12.81
N ILE A 265 13.86 -11.34 11.71
CA ILE A 265 12.92 -11.50 10.60
C ILE A 265 13.67 -12.00 9.37
N ASP A 266 13.32 -13.19 8.94
CA ASP A 266 13.85 -13.82 7.72
C ASP A 266 12.87 -13.64 6.55
N TYR A 267 13.43 -13.48 5.34
CA TYR A 267 12.68 -13.23 4.12
C TYR A 267 13.02 -14.21 3.03
N THR A 268 12.03 -14.49 2.19
CA THR A 268 12.20 -15.01 0.83
C THR A 268 12.03 -13.85 -0.15
N ILE A 269 12.81 -13.84 -1.23
CA ILE A 269 12.66 -12.86 -2.30
C ILE A 269 11.96 -13.56 -3.46
N ALA A 270 10.80 -13.06 -3.85
CA ALA A 270 10.06 -13.50 -5.01
C ALA A 270 9.53 -12.27 -5.77
N ASN A 271 9.63 -12.26 -7.10
CA ASN A 271 9.21 -11.14 -7.96
C ASN A 271 9.76 -9.77 -7.51
N ASN A 272 11.00 -9.75 -7.02
CA ASN A 272 11.65 -8.55 -6.47
C ASN A 272 10.99 -7.99 -5.19
N GLU A 273 10.13 -8.75 -4.52
CA GLU A 273 9.48 -8.41 -3.25
C GLU A 273 10.09 -9.19 -2.09
N HIS A 274 10.17 -8.56 -0.91
CA HIS A 274 10.60 -9.20 0.32
C HIS A 274 9.37 -9.78 1.05
N LEU A 275 9.25 -11.09 1.01
CA LEU A 275 8.18 -11.85 1.67
C LEU A 275 8.70 -12.41 3.00
N VAL A 276 8.06 -12.10 4.11
CA VAL A 276 8.45 -12.66 5.42
C VAL A 276 8.33 -14.18 5.37
N ARG A 277 9.44 -14.86 5.57
CA ARG A 277 9.50 -16.32 5.65
C ARG A 277 9.32 -16.83 7.08
N SER A 278 9.95 -16.14 8.03
CA SER A 278 9.79 -16.49 9.45
C SER A 278 10.16 -15.34 10.37
N ILE A 279 9.55 -15.33 11.55
CA ILE A 279 9.88 -14.45 12.67
C ILE A 279 10.31 -15.32 13.84
N LYS A 280 11.51 -15.06 14.39
CA LYS A 280 12.10 -15.83 15.47
C LYS A 280 12.29 -14.95 16.71
N GLU A 281 11.60 -15.28 17.78
CA GLU A 281 11.82 -14.68 19.10
C GLU A 281 12.90 -15.44 19.88
N SER A 282 13.82 -14.71 20.51
CA SER A 282 14.85 -15.26 21.37
C SER A 282 15.21 -14.31 22.53
N THR A 283 15.82 -14.86 23.55
CA THR A 283 16.53 -14.14 24.63
C THR A 283 18.03 -14.36 24.48
N ALA A 284 18.82 -13.92 25.44
CA ALA A 284 20.25 -14.23 25.46
C ALA A 284 20.55 -15.74 25.51
N ASN A 285 19.67 -16.52 26.20
CA ASN A 285 19.91 -17.94 26.49
C ASN A 285 18.97 -18.87 25.75
N ASP A 286 17.72 -18.45 25.50
CA ASP A 286 16.64 -19.30 24.96
C ASP A 286 16.10 -18.77 23.64
N ARG A 287 15.44 -19.66 22.89
CA ARG A 287 14.73 -19.30 21.66
C ARG A 287 13.39 -20.01 21.60
N LYS A 288 12.38 -19.34 21.06
CA LYS A 288 11.10 -19.94 20.74
C LYS A 288 11.12 -20.57 19.35
N ARG A 289 10.12 -21.42 19.09
CA ARG A 289 9.90 -21.91 17.74
C ARG A 289 9.60 -20.71 16.83
N PRO A 290 10.23 -20.63 15.65
CA PRO A 290 9.89 -19.58 14.69
C PRO A 290 8.42 -19.68 14.26
N THR A 291 7.75 -18.55 14.14
CA THR A 291 6.50 -18.47 13.37
C THR A 291 6.88 -18.39 11.90
N SER A 292 6.41 -19.35 11.10
CA SER A 292 6.75 -19.45 9.68
C SER A 292 5.56 -19.10 8.82
N PHE A 293 5.84 -18.45 7.70
CA PHE A 293 4.86 -18.05 6.69
C PHE A 293 5.20 -18.73 5.38
N SER A 294 4.22 -19.33 4.75
CA SER A 294 4.33 -19.86 3.40
C SER A 294 3.48 -19.02 2.47
N TRP A 295 4.08 -18.61 1.38
CA TRP A 295 3.45 -17.80 0.37
C TRP A 295 3.03 -18.69 -0.77
N ASN A 296 1.79 -18.57 -1.19
CA ASN A 296 1.37 -19.21 -2.41
C ASN A 296 2.01 -18.39 -3.55
N ASN A 297 3.17 -18.85 -4.02
CA ASN A 297 3.69 -18.42 -5.29
C ASN A 297 2.74 -19.03 -6.32
N ASN A 298 1.65 -18.35 -6.60
CA ASN A 298 1.05 -18.48 -7.91
C ASN A 298 2.12 -17.96 -8.88
N GLU A 299 3.16 -18.79 -9.13
CA GLU A 299 3.82 -18.70 -10.41
C GLU A 299 2.66 -18.77 -11.39
N TRP A 300 2.51 -17.69 -12.13
CA TRP A 300 1.64 -17.68 -13.28
C TRP A 300 2.19 -18.77 -14.21
N ASN A 301 1.82 -20.01 -13.92
CA ASN A 301 2.24 -21.20 -14.64
C ASN A 301 1.51 -21.21 -15.98
N GLY A 302 1.92 -20.25 -16.81
CA GLY A 302 1.41 -20.16 -18.16
C GLY A 302 -0.06 -19.79 -18.23
N THR A 303 -0.49 -19.45 -19.37
CA THR A 303 -1.87 -19.21 -19.78
C THR A 303 -2.80 -20.30 -19.24
N THR A 304 -3.66 -19.97 -18.27
CA THR A 304 -4.85 -20.78 -18.03
C THR A 304 -5.61 -20.76 -19.34
N ASN A 305 -5.70 -21.89 -20.00
CA ASN A 305 -6.54 -22.01 -21.18
C ASN A 305 -8.00 -21.93 -20.70
N LEU A 306 -8.60 -20.74 -20.78
CA LEU A 306 -9.98 -20.46 -20.37
C LEU A 306 -11.01 -21.11 -21.29
N GLY A 307 -10.61 -22.14 -22.01
CA GLY A 307 -11.41 -22.86 -22.98
C GLY A 307 -11.06 -22.44 -24.42
N ALA A 308 -11.43 -23.27 -25.38
CA ALA A 308 -11.31 -22.96 -26.78
C ALA A 308 -12.31 -21.83 -27.11
N THR A 309 -11.80 -20.61 -27.26
CA THR A 309 -12.62 -19.54 -27.85
C THR A 309 -12.74 -19.78 -29.33
N THR A 310 -13.88 -19.54 -29.90
CA THR A 310 -14.09 -19.54 -31.37
C THR A 310 -13.38 -18.37 -32.06
N TYR A 311 -12.65 -17.56 -31.28
CA TYR A 311 -11.96 -16.38 -31.76
C TYR A 311 -10.58 -16.71 -32.27
N THR A 312 -10.21 -16.14 -33.40
CA THR A 312 -8.87 -16.30 -33.98
C THR A 312 -7.82 -15.51 -33.20
N ASN A 313 -6.54 -15.89 -33.28
CA ASN A 313 -5.45 -15.11 -32.69
C ASN A 313 -5.45 -13.65 -33.11
N ALA A 314 -5.94 -13.39 -34.28
CA ALA A 314 -6.07 -12.07 -34.85
C ALA A 314 -7.16 -11.21 -34.17
N THR A 315 -8.29 -11.80 -33.88
CA THR A 315 -9.37 -11.15 -33.13
C THR A 315 -8.92 -10.78 -31.72
N LEU A 316 -8.18 -11.67 -31.05
CA LEU A 316 -7.64 -11.43 -29.71
C LEU A 316 -6.51 -10.39 -29.69
N ALA A 317 -5.75 -10.25 -30.78
CA ALA A 317 -4.69 -9.23 -30.88
C ALA A 317 -5.23 -7.78 -30.88
N THR A 318 -6.51 -7.59 -31.15
CA THR A 318 -7.19 -6.29 -31.14
C THR A 318 -8.20 -6.16 -30.00
N ALA A 319 -8.21 -7.11 -29.06
CA ALA A 319 -9.11 -7.06 -27.92
C ALA A 319 -8.75 -5.91 -26.98
N VAL A 320 -9.78 -5.27 -26.43
CA VAL A 320 -9.65 -4.26 -25.37
C VAL A 320 -10.19 -4.89 -24.09
N THR A 321 -9.48 -4.70 -23.00
CA THR A 321 -9.85 -5.27 -21.70
C THR A 321 -10.37 -4.19 -20.76
N GLY A 322 -11.37 -4.51 -19.94
CA GLY A 322 -11.94 -3.63 -18.95
C GLY A 322 -12.86 -4.41 -18.00
N ASP A 323 -13.30 -3.79 -16.94
CA ASP A 323 -14.37 -4.30 -16.08
C ASP A 323 -15.69 -3.66 -16.49
N PHE A 324 -16.30 -4.22 -17.54
CA PHE A 324 -17.49 -3.61 -18.16
C PHE A 324 -18.77 -3.79 -17.35
N ASN A 325 -18.77 -4.69 -16.35
CA ASN A 325 -19.94 -4.95 -15.52
C ASN A 325 -19.73 -4.64 -14.03
N GLY A 326 -18.56 -4.10 -13.64
CA GLY A 326 -18.23 -3.68 -12.29
C GLY A 326 -18.09 -4.81 -11.27
N ASP A 327 -17.81 -6.05 -11.74
CA ASP A 327 -17.73 -7.21 -10.85
C ASP A 327 -16.30 -7.49 -10.34
N GLY A 328 -15.34 -6.63 -10.69
CA GLY A 328 -13.92 -6.72 -10.31
C GLY A 328 -13.12 -7.72 -11.13
N LYS A 329 -13.69 -8.29 -12.22
CA LYS A 329 -12.99 -9.20 -13.12
C LYS A 329 -12.76 -8.52 -14.47
N THR A 330 -11.67 -8.92 -15.10
CA THR A 330 -11.34 -8.37 -16.42
C THR A 330 -12.18 -9.04 -17.50
N ASP A 331 -12.97 -8.25 -18.18
CA ASP A 331 -13.78 -8.58 -19.34
C ASP A 331 -13.05 -8.24 -20.65
N MET A 332 -13.65 -8.54 -21.77
CA MET A 332 -13.07 -8.30 -23.09
C MET A 332 -14.08 -7.72 -24.08
N LEU A 333 -13.68 -6.66 -24.76
CA LEU A 333 -14.27 -6.27 -26.03
C LEU A 333 -13.47 -6.90 -27.16
N VAL A 334 -14.12 -7.66 -28.01
CA VAL A 334 -13.52 -8.31 -29.18
C VAL A 334 -14.21 -7.91 -30.47
N ARG A 335 -13.44 -7.81 -31.55
CA ARG A 335 -13.96 -7.55 -32.89
C ARG A 335 -13.78 -8.80 -33.75
N PRO A 336 -14.86 -9.32 -34.36
CA PRO A 336 -14.86 -10.65 -34.97
C PRO A 336 -14.02 -10.79 -36.24
N ASP A 337 -13.62 -9.71 -36.93
CA ASP A 337 -12.82 -9.81 -38.14
C ASP A 337 -12.00 -8.56 -38.47
N TYR A 338 -10.98 -8.70 -39.31
CA TYR A 338 -10.02 -7.68 -39.75
C TYR A 338 -10.56 -6.62 -40.70
N SER A 339 -11.74 -6.82 -41.16
CA SER A 339 -12.25 -5.98 -42.25
C SER A 339 -13.01 -4.78 -41.69
N ASP A 340 -13.26 -3.86 -42.55
CA ASP A 340 -14.08 -2.67 -42.53
C ASP A 340 -15.38 -2.70 -41.68
N ARG A 341 -15.59 -3.74 -40.86
CA ARG A 341 -16.76 -3.91 -40.02
C ARG A 341 -16.52 -3.24 -38.66
N LEU A 342 -17.49 -2.49 -38.24
CA LEU A 342 -17.56 -1.81 -36.96
C LEU A 342 -18.19 -2.69 -35.86
N ASP A 343 -18.43 -3.98 -36.17
CA ASP A 343 -19.04 -4.94 -35.27
C ASP A 343 -18.10 -5.30 -34.13
N PHE A 344 -18.69 -5.46 -32.95
CA PHE A 344 -17.95 -5.87 -31.74
C PHE A 344 -18.83 -6.75 -30.85
N GLN A 345 -18.17 -7.44 -29.92
CA GLN A 345 -18.83 -8.23 -28.88
C GLN A 345 -18.19 -7.90 -27.54
N ILE A 346 -18.99 -7.82 -26.49
CA ILE A 346 -18.56 -7.77 -25.10
C ILE A 346 -18.68 -9.17 -24.50
N LEU A 347 -17.58 -9.63 -23.95
CA LEU A 347 -17.45 -10.93 -23.30
C LEU A 347 -17.19 -10.68 -21.83
N LEU A 348 -18.12 -11.07 -20.97
CA LEU A 348 -17.99 -10.97 -19.52
C LEU A 348 -17.31 -12.22 -18.96
N SER A 349 -16.42 -12.02 -18.01
CA SER A 349 -15.62 -13.05 -17.36
C SER A 349 -16.26 -13.49 -16.04
N ASP A 350 -16.35 -14.80 -15.83
CA ASP A 350 -16.64 -15.37 -14.51
C ASP A 350 -15.37 -15.71 -13.71
N GLY A 351 -14.18 -15.37 -14.25
CA GLY A 351 -12.86 -15.73 -13.73
C GLY A 351 -12.35 -17.11 -14.20
N LYS A 352 -13.17 -17.85 -14.96
CA LYS A 352 -12.85 -19.18 -15.52
C LYS A 352 -13.16 -19.28 -17.00
N SER A 353 -14.16 -18.57 -17.46
CA SER A 353 -14.62 -18.56 -18.85
C SER A 353 -15.17 -17.18 -19.22
N PHE A 354 -15.34 -16.97 -20.52
CA PHE A 354 -15.99 -15.76 -21.06
C PHE A 354 -17.35 -16.10 -21.66
N THR A 355 -18.35 -15.29 -21.35
CA THR A 355 -19.69 -15.41 -21.89
C THR A 355 -20.02 -14.14 -22.67
N LYS A 356 -20.54 -14.28 -23.91
CA LYS A 356 -20.99 -13.14 -24.70
C LYS A 356 -22.22 -12.51 -24.03
N ALA A 357 -22.06 -11.25 -23.58
CA ALA A 357 -23.12 -10.47 -22.95
C ALA A 357 -23.77 -9.48 -23.92
N TYR A 358 -23.01 -8.95 -24.88
CA TYR A 358 -23.49 -7.95 -25.80
C TYR A 358 -22.86 -8.13 -27.20
N GLU A 359 -23.62 -7.76 -28.23
CA GLU A 359 -23.16 -7.68 -29.61
C GLU A 359 -23.71 -6.40 -30.22
N GLY A 360 -22.87 -5.62 -30.82
CA GLY A 360 -23.21 -4.31 -31.33
C GLY A 360 -22.36 -3.88 -32.50
N ASN A 361 -22.66 -2.69 -32.98
CA ASN A 361 -21.96 -2.03 -34.06
C ASN A 361 -21.71 -0.57 -33.70
N PHE A 362 -20.49 -0.07 -33.92
CA PHE A 362 -20.10 1.32 -33.65
C PHE A 362 -20.60 2.33 -34.69
N LEU A 363 -21.57 1.96 -35.52
CA LEU A 363 -22.25 2.88 -36.45
C LEU A 363 -23.39 3.60 -35.75
N THR A 364 -23.54 4.89 -36.01
CA THR A 364 -24.77 5.59 -35.71
C THR A 364 -25.80 5.35 -36.84
N PRO A 365 -27.10 5.37 -36.56
CA PRO A 365 -28.15 5.13 -37.57
C PRO A 365 -28.07 6.04 -38.80
N GLU A 366 -27.46 7.21 -38.68
CA GLU A 366 -27.31 8.20 -39.75
C GLU A 366 -26.11 7.91 -40.67
N GLU A 367 -25.31 6.89 -40.39
CA GLU A 367 -24.01 6.66 -41.03
C GLU A 367 -23.89 5.34 -41.78
N GLU A 368 -24.98 4.59 -41.95
CA GLU A 368 -25.01 3.26 -42.59
C GLU A 368 -24.35 3.18 -43.99
N HIS A 369 -24.13 4.31 -44.64
CA HIS A 369 -23.59 4.36 -45.99
C HIS A 369 -22.14 4.90 -46.08
N LYS A 370 -21.48 5.24 -44.94
CA LYS A 370 -20.13 5.76 -44.95
C LYS A 370 -19.15 4.71 -44.46
N ARG A 371 -18.22 4.27 -45.33
CA ARG A 371 -17.09 3.40 -44.91
C ARG A 371 -16.22 4.16 -43.93
N ARG A 372 -16.24 3.74 -42.66
CA ARG A 372 -15.39 4.26 -41.61
C ARG A 372 -14.68 3.10 -40.95
N TYR A 373 -13.41 3.32 -40.60
CA TYR A 373 -12.58 2.31 -39.95
C TYR A 373 -12.42 2.67 -38.50
N ILE A 374 -12.37 1.67 -37.61
CA ILE A 374 -11.92 1.87 -36.23
C ILE A 374 -10.40 1.97 -36.28
N THR A 375 -9.89 3.08 -35.76
CA THR A 375 -8.46 3.36 -35.70
C THR A 375 -7.88 3.09 -34.32
N SER A 376 -8.68 3.30 -33.26
CA SER A 376 -8.29 3.03 -31.88
C SER A 376 -9.53 2.80 -31.02
N VAL A 377 -9.40 1.96 -29.99
CA VAL A 377 -10.41 1.72 -28.96
C VAL A 377 -9.70 1.67 -27.61
N VAL A 378 -10.24 2.34 -26.63
CA VAL A 378 -9.77 2.29 -25.23
C VAL A 378 -10.94 2.13 -24.28
N SER A 379 -10.69 1.56 -23.11
CA SER A 379 -11.65 1.42 -22.01
C SER A 379 -11.21 2.17 -20.77
N GLY A 380 -12.17 2.55 -19.95
CA GLY A 380 -11.97 3.19 -18.66
C GLY A 380 -13.30 3.71 -18.13
N ASP A 381 -13.45 3.84 -16.84
CA ASP A 381 -14.65 4.41 -16.22
C ASP A 381 -14.67 5.94 -16.42
N PHE A 382 -15.28 6.41 -17.54
CA PHE A 382 -15.27 7.83 -17.91
C PHE A 382 -16.35 8.68 -17.20
N ASN A 383 -17.32 8.04 -16.55
CA ASN A 383 -18.39 8.73 -15.86
C ASN A 383 -18.34 8.55 -14.32
N GLY A 384 -17.43 7.72 -13.79
CA GLY A 384 -17.23 7.47 -12.37
C GLY A 384 -18.31 6.59 -11.73
N ASP A 385 -18.98 5.72 -12.51
CA ASP A 385 -20.05 4.85 -12.03
C ASP A 385 -19.57 3.45 -11.62
N GLY A 386 -18.29 3.13 -11.86
CA GLY A 386 -17.67 1.87 -11.53
C GLY A 386 -17.72 0.83 -12.64
N TYR A 387 -18.24 1.15 -13.83
CA TYR A 387 -18.18 0.32 -15.03
C TYR A 387 -17.20 0.93 -16.02
N ASP A 388 -16.33 0.10 -16.61
CA ASP A 388 -15.48 0.60 -17.69
C ASP A 388 -16.32 0.88 -18.93
N ASP A 389 -16.21 2.10 -19.44
CA ASP A 389 -16.81 2.60 -20.66
C ASP A 389 -15.88 2.38 -21.86
N ILE A 390 -16.35 2.70 -23.05
CA ILE A 390 -15.62 2.51 -24.30
C ILE A 390 -15.51 3.82 -25.07
N VAL A 391 -14.27 4.23 -25.38
CA VAL A 391 -14.01 5.32 -26.31
C VAL A 391 -13.43 4.76 -27.61
N VAL A 392 -14.01 5.17 -28.72
CA VAL A 392 -13.66 4.70 -30.06
C VAL A 392 -13.25 5.86 -30.94
N GLU A 393 -12.04 5.82 -31.48
CA GLU A 393 -11.67 6.66 -32.62
C GLU A 393 -12.01 5.93 -33.91
N ARG A 394 -12.83 6.56 -34.73
CA ARG A 394 -13.24 6.02 -36.04
C ARG A 394 -13.18 7.07 -37.12
N GLY A 395 -12.97 6.65 -38.34
CA GLY A 395 -12.97 7.55 -39.48
C GLY A 395 -12.00 7.13 -40.58
N SER A 396 -11.84 8.01 -41.56
CA SER A 396 -10.85 7.92 -42.62
C SER A 396 -10.41 9.34 -42.99
N HIS A 397 -9.16 9.46 -43.45
CA HIS A 397 -8.63 10.77 -43.88
C HIS A 397 -9.61 11.46 -44.86
N PRO A 398 -9.93 12.75 -44.68
CA PRO A 398 -9.46 13.66 -43.62
C PRO A 398 -10.41 13.78 -42.41
N PHE A 399 -11.32 12.84 -42.20
CA PHE A 399 -12.37 12.94 -41.17
C PHE A 399 -12.27 11.81 -40.16
N TYR A 400 -11.82 12.13 -38.94
CA TYR A 400 -11.81 11.24 -37.79
C TYR A 400 -12.74 11.78 -36.70
N MET A 401 -13.32 10.89 -35.92
CA MET A 401 -14.25 11.20 -34.81
C MET A 401 -13.89 10.35 -33.60
N ILE A 402 -14.08 10.90 -32.42
CA ILE A 402 -13.95 10.17 -31.16
C ILE A 402 -15.32 10.12 -30.49
N ASP A 403 -15.82 8.92 -30.26
CA ASP A 403 -17.15 8.64 -29.69
C ASP A 403 -17.01 7.94 -28.35
N LEU A 404 -17.92 8.27 -27.42
CA LEU A 404 -18.05 7.64 -26.11
C LEU A 404 -19.30 6.76 -26.07
N TYR A 405 -19.12 5.56 -25.53
CA TYR A 405 -20.17 4.59 -25.24
C TYR A 405 -20.11 4.23 -23.76
N LEU A 406 -21.21 4.46 -23.03
CA LEU A 406 -21.31 4.18 -21.61
C LEU A 406 -21.83 2.76 -21.39
N SER A 407 -21.15 2.03 -20.54
CA SER A 407 -21.57 0.73 -20.04
C SER A 407 -22.64 0.87 -18.98
N ASP A 408 -23.59 -0.05 -18.92
CA ASP A 408 -24.62 -0.08 -17.90
C ASP A 408 -25.09 -1.52 -17.66
N VAL A 409 -25.47 -1.83 -16.44
CA VAL A 409 -26.00 -3.13 -16.04
C VAL A 409 -27.30 -2.89 -15.27
N ASP A 410 -28.41 -3.42 -15.79
CA ASP A 410 -29.72 -3.27 -15.15
C ASP A 410 -29.83 -4.10 -13.85
N ASP A 411 -30.90 -3.85 -13.07
CA ASP A 411 -31.16 -4.58 -11.81
C ASP A 411 -31.30 -6.11 -12.00
N ALA A 412 -31.52 -6.60 -13.21
CA ALA A 412 -31.55 -8.01 -13.55
C ALA A 412 -30.20 -8.60 -13.96
N GLY A 413 -29.17 -7.77 -14.03
CA GLY A 413 -27.80 -8.15 -14.42
C GLY A 413 -27.55 -8.19 -15.92
N ASN A 414 -28.46 -7.60 -16.75
CA ASN A 414 -28.26 -7.54 -18.19
C ASN A 414 -27.38 -6.35 -18.57
N TYR A 415 -26.27 -6.64 -19.23
CA TYR A 415 -25.37 -5.62 -19.76
C TYR A 415 -25.96 -4.88 -20.96
N SER A 416 -25.79 -3.58 -21.02
CA SER A 416 -26.10 -2.72 -22.15
C SER A 416 -25.00 -1.71 -22.41
N LEU A 417 -24.93 -1.20 -23.64
CA LEU A 417 -23.99 -0.18 -24.05
C LEU A 417 -24.72 0.96 -24.73
N LYS A 418 -24.61 2.16 -24.20
CA LYS A 418 -25.31 3.35 -24.66
C LYS A 418 -24.35 4.31 -25.37
N TYR A 419 -24.65 4.64 -26.63
CA TYR A 419 -23.93 5.72 -27.30
C TYR A 419 -24.28 7.07 -26.67
N GLU A 420 -23.28 7.79 -26.22
CA GLU A 420 -23.53 9.08 -25.57
C GLU A 420 -23.38 10.23 -26.53
N LYS A 421 -22.25 10.43 -27.15
CA LYS A 421 -22.04 11.48 -28.19
C LYS A 421 -20.59 11.47 -28.68
N GLY A 422 -20.35 12.06 -29.87
CA GLY A 422 -19.01 12.42 -30.30
C GLY A 422 -18.36 13.44 -29.33
N ILE A 423 -17.26 13.02 -28.67
CA ILE A 423 -16.59 13.84 -27.65
C ILE A 423 -15.71 14.90 -28.32
N VAL A 424 -15.12 14.58 -29.47
CA VAL A 424 -14.26 15.47 -30.22
C VAL A 424 -14.77 15.59 -31.64
N PRO A 425 -15.08 16.81 -32.12
CA PRO A 425 -15.52 17.02 -33.49
C PRO A 425 -14.37 16.74 -34.47
N ALA A 426 -14.75 16.45 -35.72
CA ALA A 426 -13.92 16.03 -36.83
C ALA A 426 -12.44 16.48 -36.77
N LEU A 427 -11.57 15.49 -36.62
CA LEU A 427 -10.11 15.67 -36.60
C LEU A 427 -9.58 15.40 -38.02
N GLU A 428 -8.56 16.16 -38.45
CA GLU A 428 -8.01 16.06 -39.80
C GLU A 428 -6.99 14.91 -39.96
N SER A 429 -6.54 14.30 -38.86
CA SER A 429 -5.57 13.21 -38.85
C SER A 429 -5.92 12.13 -37.84
N LYS A 430 -5.35 10.94 -38.02
CA LYS A 430 -5.42 9.84 -37.06
C LYS A 430 -4.70 10.23 -35.76
N HIS A 431 -5.27 9.86 -34.62
CA HIS A 431 -4.74 10.14 -33.29
C HIS A 431 -4.45 8.83 -32.54
N SER A 432 -3.61 8.92 -31.53
CA SER A 432 -3.49 7.89 -30.50
C SER A 432 -4.29 8.36 -29.29
N ILE A 433 -5.20 7.52 -28.81
CA ILE A 433 -6.02 7.79 -27.63
C ILE A 433 -5.61 6.89 -26.48
N TYR A 434 -5.65 7.41 -25.25
CA TYR A 434 -5.33 6.68 -24.03
C TYR A 434 -6.35 7.07 -22.96
N ALA A 435 -6.73 6.10 -22.13
CA ALA A 435 -7.59 6.31 -20.97
C ALA A 435 -6.74 6.19 -19.69
N THR A 436 -6.84 7.16 -18.79
CA THR A 436 -6.20 7.14 -17.47
C THR A 436 -6.79 8.25 -16.61
N ASP A 437 -6.90 8.03 -15.32
CA ASP A 437 -7.27 9.07 -14.35
C ASP A 437 -6.05 9.94 -14.04
N ILE A 438 -5.97 11.14 -14.68
CA ILE A 438 -4.82 12.06 -14.53
C ILE A 438 -4.98 12.91 -13.27
N ASN A 439 -6.21 13.27 -12.94
CA ASN A 439 -6.50 14.22 -11.86
C ASN A 439 -6.83 13.52 -10.53
N CYS A 440 -6.91 12.18 -10.50
CA CYS A 440 -7.23 11.34 -9.36
C CYS A 440 -8.61 11.62 -8.77
N ASP A 441 -9.62 11.88 -9.63
CA ASP A 441 -11.01 12.08 -9.21
C ASP A 441 -11.84 10.79 -9.21
N GLY A 442 -11.25 9.69 -9.69
CA GLY A 442 -11.88 8.37 -9.78
C GLY A 442 -12.55 8.10 -11.12
N ALA A 443 -12.61 9.06 -12.03
CA ALA A 443 -13.05 8.87 -13.40
C ALA A 443 -11.85 8.86 -14.37
N ALA A 444 -11.96 8.11 -15.46
CA ALA A 444 -10.92 8.09 -16.48
C ALA A 444 -10.93 9.37 -17.33
N ASP A 445 -9.77 9.96 -17.52
CA ASP A 445 -9.54 11.05 -18.47
C ASP A 445 -9.12 10.51 -19.83
N LEU A 446 -9.45 11.24 -20.89
CA LEU A 446 -9.06 10.89 -22.26
C LEU A 446 -7.87 11.75 -22.71
N ILE A 447 -6.73 11.10 -22.98
CA ILE A 447 -5.59 11.75 -23.62
C ILE A 447 -5.65 11.52 -25.12
N VAL A 448 -5.69 12.60 -25.89
CA VAL A 448 -5.65 12.55 -27.35
C VAL A 448 -4.32 13.12 -27.81
N ARG A 449 -3.49 12.28 -28.43
CA ARG A 449 -2.20 12.68 -29.02
C ARG A 449 -2.34 12.81 -30.53
N GLY A 450 -2.20 14.03 -31.04
CA GLY A 450 -2.19 14.29 -32.48
C GLY A 450 -1.10 13.52 -33.22
N GLY A 451 -1.44 12.92 -34.36
CA GLY A 451 -0.47 12.39 -35.30
C GLY A 451 0.15 13.55 -36.12
N TYR A 452 1.43 13.47 -36.38
CA TYR A 452 2.13 14.35 -37.32
C TYR A 452 1.88 13.87 -38.74
#